data_3082e35fdd20a86b47f88e0a288757cc
#
_entry.id   3082e35fdd20a86b47f88e0a288757cc
#
_cell.length_a   1.000
_cell.length_b   1.000
_cell.length_c   1.000
_cell.angle_alpha   90.00
_cell.angle_beta   90.00
_cell.angle_gamma   90.00
#
_symmetry.space_group_name_H-M   'P 1'
#
loop_
_entity.id
_entity.type
_entity.pdbx_description
1 polymer ?
#
loop_
_entity_poly.entity_id
_entity_poly.type
_entity_poly.pdbx_seq_one_letter_code
_entity_poly.pdbx_strand_id
1 'polypeptide(L)'
;QGNTKSYIPNPNYYDAANVSRFERFTVTMISDGSISLQLYQNRELDEVDLGESSITTIQSDPSNEYNQQLCEKRAKKFSYCFIFNYDKKNTDGTPDENWNKAIANKAFRQCFSKGMVLNKFFARYNPINPLKCENDFFTMKGLCYTSDGTDYTNLVAKEMGLDGEAYDGKTMKRLRANNGDITELKKQAMEELSAIGVTFPVHCSYYILAG
;
A
#
# COMPACT_ATOMS: atom_id res chain seq x y z
N GLN A 1 -27.76 9.92 14.05
CA GLN A 1 -26.56 9.72 13.24
C GLN A 1 -25.54 10.81 13.61
N GLY A 2 -24.74 10.53 14.65
CA GLY A 2 -23.67 11.43 15.08
C GLY A 2 -22.32 11.04 14.46
N ASN A 3 -21.38 11.98 14.42
CA ASN A 3 -20.01 11.76 13.92
C ASN A 3 -19.16 10.94 14.89
N THR A 4 -19.75 10.40 15.96
CA THR A 4 -19.03 9.71 17.04
C THR A 4 -19.58 8.30 17.23
N LYS A 5 -18.70 7.32 17.36
CA LYS A 5 -19.01 5.95 17.75
C LYS A 5 -18.33 5.64 19.07
N SER A 6 -19.07 5.13 20.03
CA SER A 6 -18.52 4.68 21.32
C SER A 6 -18.66 3.18 21.46
N TYR A 7 -17.61 2.55 21.97
CA TYR A 7 -17.51 1.13 22.25
C TYR A 7 -17.27 0.94 23.73
N ILE A 8 -17.91 -0.06 24.31
CA ILE A 8 -17.70 -0.52 25.68
C ILE A 8 -17.19 -1.96 25.64
N PRO A 9 -16.47 -2.42 26.66
CA PRO A 9 -16.02 -3.80 26.73
C PRO A 9 -17.19 -4.80 26.69
N ASN A 10 -17.01 -5.88 25.93
CA ASN A 10 -17.94 -7.00 25.95
C ASN A 10 -17.66 -7.83 27.22
N PRO A 11 -18.58 -7.92 28.17
CA PRO A 11 -18.35 -8.67 29.41
C PRO A 11 -18.19 -10.18 29.19
N ASN A 12 -18.69 -10.68 28.05
CA ASN A 12 -18.65 -12.11 27.68
C ASN A 12 -17.50 -12.41 26.68
N TYR A 13 -16.53 -11.51 26.52
CA TYR A 13 -15.40 -11.79 25.64
C TYR A 13 -14.54 -12.92 26.21
N TYR A 14 -14.28 -13.94 25.39
CA TYR A 14 -13.61 -15.18 25.86
C TYR A 14 -12.20 -14.93 26.41
N ASP A 15 -11.51 -13.90 25.94
CA ASP A 15 -10.15 -13.55 26.32
C ASP A 15 -10.08 -12.22 27.09
N ALA A 16 -11.10 -11.93 27.89
CA ALA A 16 -11.22 -10.67 28.63
C ALA A 16 -10.06 -10.40 29.60
N ALA A 17 -9.34 -11.45 30.03
CA ALA A 17 -8.19 -11.32 30.90
C ALA A 17 -6.95 -10.72 30.23
N ASN A 18 -6.80 -10.92 28.92
CA ASN A 18 -5.59 -10.57 28.16
C ASN A 18 -5.76 -9.34 27.24
N VAL A 19 -6.92 -8.68 27.26
CA VAL A 19 -7.15 -7.49 26.46
C VAL A 19 -7.04 -6.21 27.28
N SER A 20 -6.64 -5.12 26.62
CA SER A 20 -6.62 -3.80 27.25
C SER A 20 -8.00 -3.40 27.75
N ARG A 21 -8.05 -2.91 28.99
CA ARG A 21 -9.31 -2.58 29.66
C ARG A 21 -9.50 -1.07 29.64
N PHE A 22 -10.10 -0.59 28.58
CA PHE A 22 -10.70 0.74 28.58
C PHE A 22 -12.17 0.63 29.00
N GLU A 23 -12.64 1.53 29.84
CA GLU A 23 -14.06 1.61 30.16
C GLU A 23 -14.89 1.99 28.95
N ARG A 24 -14.29 2.80 28.07
CA ARG A 24 -14.91 3.27 26.83
C ARG A 24 -13.83 3.60 25.81
N PHE A 25 -14.07 3.21 24.56
CA PHE A 25 -13.30 3.64 23.40
C PHE A 25 -14.21 4.44 22.47
N THR A 26 -13.85 5.68 22.18
CA THR A 26 -14.66 6.59 21.37
C THR A 26 -13.92 6.94 20.08
N VAL A 27 -14.58 6.78 18.95
CA VAL A 27 -14.06 7.17 17.64
C VAL A 27 -14.89 8.34 17.13
N THR A 28 -14.24 9.46 16.88
CA THR A 28 -14.86 10.65 16.28
C THR A 28 -14.45 10.75 14.82
N MET A 29 -15.42 10.83 13.93
CA MET A 29 -15.18 11.02 12.49
C MET A 29 -15.00 12.50 12.21
N ILE A 30 -13.79 12.89 11.82
CA ILE A 30 -13.41 14.25 11.47
C ILE A 30 -12.95 14.24 10.02
N SER A 31 -13.60 15.03 9.18
CA SER A 31 -13.30 15.08 7.74
C SER A 31 -12.07 15.93 7.41
N ASP A 32 -11.70 16.86 8.28
CA ASP A 32 -10.55 17.74 8.10
C ASP A 32 -9.42 17.35 9.05
N GLY A 33 -8.28 16.92 8.48
CA GLY A 33 -7.10 16.50 9.24
C GLY A 33 -6.45 17.61 10.05
N SER A 34 -6.64 18.89 9.70
CA SER A 34 -6.12 20.02 10.48
C SER A 34 -6.91 20.20 11.78
N ILE A 35 -8.21 19.99 11.73
CA ILE A 35 -9.08 20.01 12.91
C ILE A 35 -8.73 18.87 13.86
N SER A 36 -8.48 17.68 13.34
CA SER A 36 -8.11 16.54 14.19
C SER A 36 -6.80 16.75 14.95
N LEU A 37 -5.80 17.37 14.31
CA LEU A 37 -4.56 17.73 14.99
C LEU A 37 -4.79 18.78 16.10
N GLN A 38 -5.62 19.81 15.84
CA GLN A 38 -5.95 20.81 16.86
C GLN A 38 -6.65 20.18 18.08
N LEU A 39 -7.58 19.27 17.86
CA LEU A 39 -8.26 18.55 18.95
C LEU A 39 -7.29 17.70 19.78
N TYR A 40 -6.30 17.07 19.13
CA TYR A 40 -5.23 16.37 19.83
C TYR A 40 -4.38 17.33 20.66
N GLN A 41 -3.99 18.46 20.10
CA GLN A 41 -3.22 19.48 20.79
C GLN A 41 -3.99 20.08 22.00
N ASN A 42 -5.31 20.19 21.88
CA ASN A 42 -6.19 20.60 22.98
C ASN A 42 -6.48 19.49 24.01
N ARG A 43 -5.92 18.27 23.82
CA ARG A 43 -6.16 17.10 24.68
C ARG A 43 -7.61 16.60 24.64
N GLU A 44 -8.31 16.84 23.55
CA GLU A 44 -9.66 16.31 23.31
C GLU A 44 -9.63 14.93 22.61
N LEU A 45 -8.47 14.57 22.03
CA LEU A 45 -8.19 13.25 21.43
C LEU A 45 -6.90 12.69 22.00
N ASP A 46 -6.85 11.38 22.24
CA ASP A 46 -5.67 10.64 22.68
C ASP A 46 -4.79 10.17 21.51
N GLU A 47 -5.37 10.00 20.34
CA GLU A 47 -4.69 9.57 19.12
C GLU A 47 -5.32 10.23 17.90
N VAL A 48 -4.50 10.57 16.92
CA VAL A 48 -4.92 11.17 15.66
C VAL A 48 -4.11 10.63 14.48
N ASP A 49 -4.80 10.30 13.39
CA ASP A 49 -4.14 10.02 12.11
C ASP A 49 -3.72 11.33 11.43
N LEU A 50 -2.43 11.48 11.18
CA LEU A 50 -1.88 12.67 10.53
C LEU A 50 -1.75 12.48 9.01
N GLY A 51 -2.06 13.54 8.27
CA GLY A 51 -1.75 13.66 6.85
C GLY A 51 -0.30 14.12 6.61
N GLU A 52 0.16 14.02 5.36
CA GLU A 52 1.52 14.37 4.94
C GLU A 52 1.94 15.78 5.38
N SER A 53 1.07 16.77 5.17
CA SER A 53 1.37 18.19 5.50
C SER A 53 1.64 18.40 6.98
N SER A 54 0.82 17.80 7.85
CA SER A 54 0.99 17.90 9.30
C SER A 54 2.27 17.21 9.77
N ILE A 55 2.57 16.02 9.24
CA ILE A 55 3.81 15.31 9.56
C ILE A 55 5.03 16.11 9.11
N THR A 56 5.02 16.63 7.90
CA THR A 56 6.12 17.44 7.37
C THR A 56 6.35 18.71 8.20
N THR A 57 5.27 19.37 8.61
CA THR A 57 5.35 20.55 9.47
C THR A 57 5.97 20.22 10.84
N ILE A 58 5.54 19.12 11.47
CA ILE A 58 6.09 18.70 12.76
C ILE A 58 7.56 18.32 12.61
N GLN A 59 7.93 17.56 11.57
CA GLN A 59 9.31 17.11 11.36
C GLN A 59 10.28 18.22 10.93
N SER A 60 9.79 19.29 10.29
CA SER A 60 10.62 20.40 9.85
C SER A 60 11.11 21.28 11.01
N ASP A 61 10.46 21.21 12.15
CA ASP A 61 10.84 21.92 13.37
C ASP A 61 11.33 20.93 14.43
N PRO A 62 12.65 20.78 14.62
CA PRO A 62 13.23 19.88 15.65
C PRO A 62 12.81 20.20 17.07
N SER A 63 12.39 21.44 17.35
CA SER A 63 11.93 21.88 18.67
C SER A 63 10.46 21.57 18.92
N ASN A 64 9.74 21.10 17.92
CA ASN A 64 8.32 20.79 18.04
C ASN A 64 8.10 19.63 19.02
N GLU A 65 7.32 19.87 20.07
CA GLU A 65 7.06 18.91 21.15
C GLU A 65 6.41 17.59 20.66
N TYR A 66 5.73 17.62 19.51
CA TYR A 66 5.06 16.46 18.94
C TYR A 66 5.99 15.55 18.12
N ASN A 67 7.24 15.96 17.85
CA ASN A 67 8.19 15.12 17.10
C ASN A 67 8.40 13.75 17.74
N GLN A 68 8.51 13.69 19.05
CA GLN A 68 8.73 12.45 19.80
C GLN A 68 7.46 11.61 19.94
N GLN A 69 6.31 12.18 19.61
CA GLN A 69 5.01 11.50 19.67
C GLN A 69 4.60 10.91 18.31
N LEU A 70 5.36 11.21 17.26
CA LEU A 70 5.11 10.64 15.94
C LEU A 70 5.36 9.12 15.95
N CYS A 71 4.33 8.37 15.69
CA CYS A 71 4.39 6.93 15.58
C CYS A 71 4.15 6.50 14.13
N GLU A 72 4.81 5.41 13.72
CA GLU A 72 4.50 4.82 12.42
C GLU A 72 3.10 4.20 12.43
N LYS A 73 2.41 4.34 11.30
CA LYS A 73 1.09 3.71 11.12
C LYS A 73 1.22 2.19 11.19
N ARG A 74 0.27 1.57 11.87
CA ARG A 74 0.17 0.09 11.90
C ARG A 74 -0.16 -0.43 10.50
N ALA A 75 0.35 -1.63 10.19
CA ALA A 75 -0.03 -2.33 8.98
C ALA A 75 -1.56 -2.49 8.91
N LYS A 76 -2.15 -2.12 7.77
CA LYS A 76 -3.59 -2.27 7.55
C LYS A 76 -3.90 -3.68 7.05
N LYS A 77 -5.14 -4.13 7.27
CA LYS A 77 -5.63 -5.43 6.76
C LYS A 77 -5.73 -5.50 5.23
N PHE A 78 -5.62 -4.37 4.56
CA PHE A 78 -5.83 -4.27 3.13
C PHE A 78 -4.54 -3.84 2.44
N SER A 79 -4.22 -4.54 1.35
CA SER A 79 -3.20 -4.13 0.38
C SER A 79 -3.88 -3.55 -0.84
N TYR A 80 -3.32 -2.48 -1.37
CA TYR A 80 -3.74 -1.92 -2.65
C TYR A 80 -2.87 -2.52 -3.74
N CYS A 81 -3.49 -2.94 -4.84
CA CYS A 81 -2.77 -3.46 -5.99
C CYS A 81 -3.36 -2.90 -7.29
N PHE A 82 -2.54 -2.87 -8.32
CA PHE A 82 -3.02 -2.64 -9.67
C PHE A 82 -3.50 -3.96 -10.25
N ILE A 83 -4.76 -3.98 -10.68
CA ILE A 83 -5.37 -5.14 -11.34
C ILE A 83 -5.52 -4.80 -12.82
N PHE A 84 -4.94 -5.63 -13.67
CA PHE A 84 -5.07 -5.48 -15.11
C PHE A 84 -6.36 -6.12 -15.62
N ASN A 85 -7.05 -5.42 -16.51
CA ASN A 85 -8.16 -5.99 -17.24
C ASN A 85 -7.63 -6.80 -18.44
N TYR A 86 -7.81 -8.11 -18.43
CA TYR A 86 -7.38 -9.00 -19.50
C TYR A 86 -8.42 -9.19 -20.62
N ASP A 87 -9.63 -8.68 -20.42
CA ASP A 87 -10.72 -8.71 -21.41
C ASP A 87 -11.34 -7.31 -21.52
N LYS A 88 -10.47 -6.34 -21.87
CA LYS A 88 -10.91 -4.97 -22.07
C LYS A 88 -11.78 -4.88 -23.31
N LYS A 89 -12.89 -4.14 -23.17
CA LYS A 89 -13.82 -3.86 -24.26
C LYS A 89 -13.86 -2.35 -24.57
N ASN A 90 -14.08 -2.06 -25.81
CA ASN A 90 -14.39 -0.72 -26.29
C ASN A 90 -15.77 -0.28 -25.83
N THR A 91 -16.08 0.98 -26.03
CA THR A 91 -17.40 1.54 -25.64
C THR A 91 -18.59 0.92 -26.38
N ASP A 92 -18.36 0.35 -27.54
CA ASP A 92 -19.33 -0.37 -28.36
C ASP A 92 -19.48 -1.87 -27.97
N GLY A 93 -18.72 -2.33 -26.97
CA GLY A 93 -18.73 -3.71 -26.49
C GLY A 93 -17.79 -4.65 -27.25
N THR A 94 -17.12 -4.22 -28.31
CA THR A 94 -16.10 -5.02 -29.01
C THR A 94 -14.82 -5.16 -28.18
N PRO A 95 -14.07 -6.29 -28.33
CA PRO A 95 -12.79 -6.44 -27.65
C PRO A 95 -11.78 -5.35 -28.06
N ASP A 96 -11.05 -4.78 -27.11
CA ASP A 96 -9.85 -3.99 -27.38
C ASP A 96 -8.68 -4.94 -27.66
N GLU A 97 -8.60 -5.42 -28.91
CA GLU A 97 -7.62 -6.41 -29.33
C GLU A 97 -6.18 -5.96 -29.06
N ASN A 98 -5.89 -4.67 -29.25
CA ASN A 98 -4.55 -4.14 -29.06
C ASN A 98 -4.11 -4.22 -27.59
N TRP A 99 -4.99 -3.79 -26.69
CA TRP A 99 -4.74 -3.89 -25.25
C TRP A 99 -4.69 -5.34 -24.79
N ASN A 100 -5.66 -6.18 -25.22
CA ASN A 100 -5.78 -7.57 -24.73
C ASN A 100 -4.57 -8.41 -25.14
N LYS A 101 -4.02 -8.21 -26.35
CA LYS A 101 -2.75 -8.81 -26.78
C LYS A 101 -1.58 -8.29 -25.94
N ALA A 102 -1.49 -6.97 -25.75
CA ALA A 102 -0.41 -6.36 -24.99
C ALA A 102 -0.37 -6.85 -23.53
N ILE A 103 -1.52 -6.86 -22.87
CA ILE A 103 -1.57 -7.24 -21.44
C ILE A 103 -1.35 -8.73 -21.22
N ALA A 104 -1.60 -9.59 -22.20
CA ALA A 104 -1.27 -11.00 -22.16
C ALA A 104 0.25 -11.25 -22.17
N ASN A 105 1.05 -10.32 -22.68
CA ASN A 105 2.51 -10.44 -22.74
C ASN A 105 3.15 -10.24 -21.36
N LYS A 106 4.02 -11.16 -20.96
CA LYS A 106 4.69 -11.12 -19.65
C LYS A 106 5.65 -9.95 -19.51
N ALA A 107 6.49 -9.71 -20.54
CA ALA A 107 7.46 -8.63 -20.51
C ALA A 107 6.77 -7.26 -20.44
N PHE A 108 5.65 -7.07 -21.13
CA PHE A 108 4.84 -5.87 -21.05
C PHE A 108 4.30 -5.64 -19.61
N ARG A 109 3.74 -6.65 -18.96
CA ARG A 109 3.30 -6.52 -17.56
C ARG A 109 4.45 -6.22 -16.61
N GLN A 110 5.61 -6.83 -16.83
CA GLN A 110 6.80 -6.56 -16.03
C GLN A 110 7.31 -5.12 -16.20
N CYS A 111 7.09 -4.49 -17.36
CA CYS A 111 7.39 -3.07 -17.54
C CYS A 111 6.62 -2.19 -16.55
N PHE A 112 5.35 -2.49 -16.27
CA PHE A 112 4.61 -1.77 -15.22
C PHE A 112 5.21 -2.01 -13.84
N SER A 113 5.39 -3.26 -13.46
CA SER A 113 5.82 -3.60 -12.10
C SER A 113 7.24 -3.09 -11.79
N LYS A 114 8.17 -3.17 -12.74
CA LYS A 114 9.56 -2.75 -12.57
C LYS A 114 9.81 -1.28 -12.93
N GLY A 115 8.99 -0.70 -13.83
CA GLY A 115 9.14 0.67 -14.28
C GLY A 115 8.53 1.72 -13.36
N MET A 116 7.59 1.33 -12.50
CA MET A 116 6.98 2.27 -11.57
C MET A 116 7.92 2.57 -10.40
N VAL A 117 8.37 3.81 -10.29
CA VAL A 117 9.13 4.33 -9.14
C VAL A 117 8.13 4.91 -8.14
N LEU A 118 7.75 4.13 -7.15
CA LEU A 118 6.68 4.47 -6.21
C LEU A 118 7.14 5.26 -4.98
N ASN A 119 8.41 5.54 -4.81
CA ASN A 119 8.94 6.20 -3.61
C ASN A 119 8.22 7.52 -3.31
N LYS A 120 8.00 8.36 -4.31
CA LYS A 120 7.27 9.63 -4.12
C LYS A 120 5.80 9.42 -3.80
N PHE A 121 5.20 8.37 -4.35
CA PHE A 121 3.82 8.00 -4.06
C PHE A 121 3.69 7.48 -2.62
N PHE A 122 4.59 6.61 -2.21
CA PHE A 122 4.62 6.08 -0.84
C PHE A 122 4.91 7.16 0.20
N ALA A 123 5.79 8.13 -0.11
CA ALA A 123 6.09 9.25 0.77
C ALA A 123 4.85 10.10 1.11
N ARG A 124 3.85 10.12 0.22
CA ARG A 124 2.57 10.78 0.47
C ARG A 124 1.74 10.09 1.56
N TYR A 125 1.87 8.78 1.70
CA TYR A 125 1.13 7.99 2.69
C TYR A 125 1.90 7.72 3.96
N ASN A 126 3.21 7.61 3.86
CA ASN A 126 4.12 7.43 4.97
C ASN A 126 5.41 8.22 4.73
N PRO A 127 5.43 9.51 5.04
CA PRO A 127 6.61 10.35 4.83
C PRO A 127 7.78 9.98 5.75
N ILE A 128 7.51 9.31 6.88
CA ILE A 128 8.55 8.88 7.82
C ILE A 128 9.33 7.69 7.24
N ASN A 129 8.64 6.70 6.71
CA ASN A 129 9.25 5.51 6.10
C ASN A 129 8.45 5.05 4.88
N PRO A 130 8.64 5.69 3.72
CA PRO A 130 7.90 5.37 2.50
C PRO A 130 7.98 3.90 2.10
N LEU A 131 9.12 3.28 2.32
CA LEU A 131 9.38 1.89 1.90
C LEU A 131 8.52 0.86 2.64
N LYS A 132 8.00 1.20 3.82
CA LYS A 132 7.04 0.35 4.53
C LYS A 132 5.67 0.23 3.83
N CYS A 133 5.37 1.10 2.89
CA CYS A 133 4.13 1.02 2.12
C CYS A 133 4.16 -0.05 1.03
N GLU A 134 5.35 -0.58 0.69
CA GLU A 134 5.45 -1.63 -0.33
C GLU A 134 5.02 -2.98 0.22
N ASN A 135 4.18 -3.65 -0.56
CA ASN A 135 3.82 -5.04 -0.31
C ASN A 135 3.84 -5.80 -1.64
N ASP A 136 4.72 -6.77 -1.76
CA ASP A 136 4.84 -7.64 -2.93
C ASP A 136 4.08 -8.96 -2.76
N PHE A 137 3.34 -9.15 -1.68
CA PHE A 137 2.60 -10.36 -1.37
C PHE A 137 1.10 -10.09 -1.23
N PHE A 138 0.29 -11.07 -1.60
CA PHE A 138 -1.16 -11.03 -1.33
C PHE A 138 -1.46 -11.15 0.15
N THR A 139 -0.71 -11.98 0.86
CA THR A 139 -0.88 -12.21 2.28
C THR A 139 0.00 -11.23 3.05
N MET A 140 -0.60 -10.52 4.00
CA MET A 140 0.12 -9.61 4.86
C MET A 140 1.02 -10.39 5.81
N LYS A 141 2.22 -9.87 6.09
CA LYS A 141 3.11 -10.41 7.11
C LYS A 141 2.42 -10.40 8.49
N GLY A 142 2.61 -11.46 9.24
CA GLY A 142 2.02 -11.59 10.57
C GLY A 142 0.59 -12.13 10.58
N LEU A 143 0.04 -12.51 9.43
CA LEU A 143 -1.32 -13.04 9.33
C LEU A 143 -1.40 -14.56 9.41
N CYS A 144 -0.45 -15.26 8.80
CA CYS A 144 -0.39 -16.71 8.72
C CYS A 144 0.98 -17.23 9.10
N TYR A 145 1.00 -18.29 9.89
CA TYR A 145 2.21 -18.98 10.32
C TYR A 145 2.09 -20.48 10.07
N THR A 146 3.20 -21.10 9.77
CA THR A 146 3.32 -22.57 9.80
C THR A 146 3.36 -23.08 11.23
N SER A 147 3.25 -24.40 11.41
CA SER A 147 3.29 -25.03 12.73
C SER A 147 4.57 -24.80 13.54
N ASP A 148 5.67 -24.48 12.85
CA ASP A 148 6.95 -24.14 13.46
C ASP A 148 7.11 -22.62 13.75
N GLY A 149 6.06 -21.81 13.51
CA GLY A 149 6.07 -20.39 13.76
C GLY A 149 6.68 -19.55 12.61
N THR A 150 7.02 -20.17 11.47
CA THR A 150 7.52 -19.43 10.30
C THR A 150 6.40 -18.66 9.64
N ASP A 151 6.60 -17.36 9.40
CA ASP A 151 5.64 -16.53 8.68
C ASP A 151 5.49 -16.99 7.22
N TYR A 152 4.26 -17.09 6.76
CA TYR A 152 3.94 -17.55 5.40
C TYR A 152 4.63 -16.70 4.31
N THR A 153 4.77 -15.39 4.53
CA THR A 153 5.45 -14.52 3.56
C THR A 153 6.92 -14.86 3.38
N ASN A 154 7.57 -15.43 4.41
CA ASN A 154 8.95 -15.91 4.30
C ASN A 154 9.05 -17.14 3.40
N LEU A 155 8.06 -18.04 3.45
CA LEU A 155 8.03 -19.20 2.55
C LEU A 155 7.84 -18.76 1.10
N VAL A 156 6.92 -17.83 0.85
CA VAL A 156 6.72 -17.27 -0.49
C VAL A 156 7.98 -16.59 -1.00
N ALA A 157 8.66 -15.79 -0.15
CA ALA A 157 9.92 -15.16 -0.50
C ALA A 157 10.97 -16.19 -0.91
N LYS A 158 11.07 -17.30 -0.19
CA LYS A 158 11.98 -18.40 -0.50
C LYS A 158 11.67 -19.01 -1.86
N GLU A 159 10.41 -19.36 -2.12
CA GLU A 159 9.99 -19.91 -3.41
C GLU A 159 10.24 -18.96 -4.59
N MET A 160 10.21 -17.65 -4.33
CA MET A 160 10.52 -16.63 -5.33
C MET A 160 12.02 -16.36 -5.51
N GLY A 161 12.89 -17.06 -4.79
CA GLY A 161 14.33 -16.81 -4.81
C GLY A 161 14.76 -15.51 -4.16
N LEU A 162 13.97 -15.01 -3.21
CA LEU A 162 14.24 -13.78 -2.45
C LEU A 162 14.82 -14.11 -1.05
N ASP A 163 15.43 -15.26 -0.89
CA ASP A 163 16.04 -15.71 0.35
C ASP A 163 17.12 -14.72 0.82
N GLY A 164 17.09 -14.42 2.11
CA GLY A 164 17.99 -13.45 2.72
C GLY A 164 17.58 -11.99 2.54
N GLU A 165 16.56 -11.73 1.75
CA GLU A 165 15.90 -10.43 1.60
C GLU A 165 14.55 -10.40 2.32
N ALA A 166 14.45 -11.12 3.43
CA ALA A 166 13.24 -11.12 4.23
C ALA A 166 12.78 -9.67 4.46
N TYR A 167 11.51 -9.43 4.24
CA TYR A 167 10.91 -8.14 4.48
C TYR A 167 11.16 -7.70 5.92
N ASP A 168 12.12 -6.81 6.10
CA ASP A 168 12.47 -6.22 7.39
C ASP A 168 11.58 -5.02 7.75
N GLY A 169 10.65 -4.68 6.87
CA GLY A 169 9.79 -3.50 6.96
C GLY A 169 10.49 -2.19 6.61
N LYS A 170 11.78 -2.23 6.25
CA LYS A 170 12.60 -1.04 6.02
C LYS A 170 13.22 -0.97 4.62
N THR A 171 13.42 -2.11 3.97
CA THR A 171 14.16 -2.18 2.71
C THR A 171 13.32 -2.84 1.62
N MET A 172 13.17 -2.13 0.51
CA MET A 172 12.61 -2.69 -0.72
C MET A 172 13.73 -3.28 -1.55
N LYS A 173 13.93 -4.57 -1.44
CA LYS A 173 14.94 -5.28 -2.23
C LYS A 173 14.34 -6.35 -3.11
N ARG A 174 13.15 -6.12 -3.65
CA ARG A 174 12.39 -7.22 -4.21
C ARG A 174 12.28 -7.17 -5.72
N LEU A 175 11.11 -7.47 -6.23
CA LEU A 175 10.80 -7.56 -7.67
C LEU A 175 11.12 -6.29 -8.45
N ARG A 176 11.38 -5.16 -7.78
CA ARG A 176 11.68 -3.85 -8.34
C ARG A 176 13.15 -3.45 -8.23
N ALA A 177 14.04 -4.39 -8.23
CA ALA A 177 15.48 -4.15 -8.11
C ALA A 177 16.06 -3.15 -9.13
N ASN A 178 15.37 -2.91 -10.25
CA ASN A 178 15.87 -2.04 -11.33
C ASN A 178 15.57 -0.55 -11.13
N ASN A 179 14.98 -0.13 -10.01
CA ASN A 179 14.70 1.29 -9.72
C ASN A 179 14.03 2.07 -10.87
N GLY A 180 13.16 1.43 -11.62
CA GLY A 180 12.48 2.02 -12.76
C GLY A 180 13.20 1.89 -14.10
N ASP A 181 14.43 1.37 -14.14
CA ASP A 181 15.10 1.06 -15.40
C ASP A 181 14.51 -0.20 -16.03
N ILE A 182 13.80 0.01 -17.13
CA ILE A 182 13.15 -1.05 -17.90
C ILE A 182 13.62 -1.09 -19.35
N THR A 183 14.77 -0.50 -19.66
CA THR A 183 15.24 -0.32 -21.04
C THR A 183 15.23 -1.63 -21.83
N GLU A 184 15.92 -2.66 -21.34
CA GLU A 184 15.98 -3.96 -22.00
C GLU A 184 14.63 -4.69 -22.01
N LEU A 185 13.91 -4.63 -20.91
CA LEU A 185 12.59 -5.26 -20.78
C LEU A 185 11.57 -4.60 -21.74
N LYS A 186 11.63 -3.30 -21.89
CA LYS A 186 10.80 -2.56 -22.84
C LYS A 186 11.12 -2.96 -24.29
N LYS A 187 12.41 -3.09 -24.62
CA LYS A 187 12.84 -3.55 -25.94
C LYS A 187 12.28 -4.93 -26.25
N GLN A 188 12.47 -5.88 -25.34
CA GLN A 188 11.91 -7.23 -25.45
C GLN A 188 10.39 -7.19 -25.65
N ALA A 189 9.65 -6.45 -24.81
CA ALA A 189 8.21 -6.34 -24.91
C ALA A 189 7.77 -5.77 -26.26
N MET A 190 8.45 -4.76 -26.77
CA MET A 190 8.15 -4.15 -28.07
C MET A 190 8.39 -5.13 -29.23
N GLU A 191 9.48 -5.89 -29.21
CA GLU A 191 9.78 -6.91 -30.21
C GLU A 191 8.72 -8.01 -30.23
N GLU A 192 8.42 -8.59 -29.04
CA GLU A 192 7.42 -9.66 -28.92
C GLU A 192 6.01 -9.19 -29.33
N LEU A 193 5.62 -8.00 -28.96
CA LEU A 193 4.29 -7.45 -29.25
C LEU A 193 4.15 -7.02 -30.71
N SER A 194 5.20 -6.46 -31.32
CA SER A 194 5.21 -6.14 -32.74
C SER A 194 5.02 -7.40 -33.61
N ALA A 195 5.64 -8.52 -33.21
CA ALA A 195 5.52 -9.79 -33.90
C ALA A 195 4.09 -10.34 -33.95
N ILE A 196 3.22 -9.95 -33.00
CA ILE A 196 1.80 -10.36 -32.96
C ILE A 196 0.84 -9.25 -33.38
N GLY A 197 1.38 -8.20 -34.00
CA GLY A 197 0.60 -7.10 -34.60
C GLY A 197 0.02 -6.10 -33.62
N VAL A 198 0.62 -5.94 -32.44
CA VAL A 198 0.27 -4.86 -31.52
C VAL A 198 0.82 -3.54 -32.03
N THR A 199 -0.02 -2.50 -32.04
CA THR A 199 0.35 -1.14 -32.41
C THR A 199 0.71 -0.29 -31.21
N PHE A 200 1.68 0.62 -31.38
CA PHE A 200 2.16 1.52 -30.32
C PHE A 200 1.79 2.98 -30.63
N PRO A 201 1.54 3.79 -29.60
CA PRO A 201 1.55 3.44 -28.18
C PRO A 201 0.35 2.58 -27.76
N VAL A 202 0.56 1.68 -26.79
CA VAL A 202 -0.56 0.95 -26.16
C VAL A 202 -1.22 1.89 -25.16
N HIS A 203 -2.52 2.13 -25.34
CA HIS A 203 -3.27 3.03 -24.48
C HIS A 203 -3.79 2.30 -23.22
N CYS A 204 -3.39 2.81 -22.07
CA CYS A 204 -3.85 2.33 -20.76
C CYS A 204 -4.80 3.35 -20.14
N SER A 205 -6.00 2.92 -19.78
CA SER A 205 -6.95 3.73 -19.02
C SER A 205 -6.93 3.29 -17.56
N TYR A 206 -6.79 4.23 -16.66
CA TYR A 206 -6.78 4.02 -15.22
C TYR A 206 -7.87 4.85 -14.56
N TYR A 207 -8.67 4.21 -13.71
CA TYR A 207 -9.73 4.86 -12.96
C TYR A 207 -9.26 5.12 -11.53
N ILE A 208 -9.39 6.38 -11.09
CA ILE A 208 -9.18 6.78 -9.70
C ILE A 208 -10.53 7.09 -9.08
N LEU A 209 -10.73 6.62 -7.86
CA LEU A 209 -11.86 7.07 -7.07
C LEU A 209 -11.61 8.55 -6.74
N ALA A 210 -12.55 9.41 -7.14
CA ALA A 210 -12.57 10.78 -6.67
C ALA A 210 -12.84 10.75 -5.17
N GLY A 211 -11.88 11.25 -4.37
CA GLY A 211 -12.01 11.40 -2.93
C GLY A 211 -12.85 12.61 -2.57
#